data_43f3ee293fc838c12f73f12468fc2610
#
_entry.id   43f3ee293fc838c12f73f12468fc2610
#
_cell.length_a   1.000
_cell.length_b   1.000
_cell.length_c   1.000
_cell.angle_alpha   90.00
_cell.angle_beta   90.00
_cell.angle_gamma   90.00
#
_symmetry.space_group_name_H-M   'P 1'
#
loop_
_entity.id
_entity.type
_entity.pdbx_description
1 polymer ?
#
loop_
_entity_poly.entity_id
_entity_poly.type
_entity_poly.pdbx_seq_one_letter_code
_entity_poly.pdbx_strand_id
1 'polypeptide(L)'
;MKKANDTLPRYVRVTGTITAHTSAMHGELHQQLYSLVAAQDKQKLHLTDELLKAWNDLIAQEVELNNAQQDTELTAKMQQLDDDRDALITQIFSAVRNNRRSPVKALREPAERLVKLVDSYKGIQREVLQAESLHVNGLLMDLAKYSTETAALGLTAVIAMLKTTNEEFEQLELKRLDGTDKSGPTS
;
A
#
# COMPACT_ATOMS: atom_id res chain seq x y z
N MET A 1 52.26 -44.39 1.11
CA MET A 1 51.25 -43.70 0.31
C MET A 1 49.89 -43.86 0.97
N LYS A 2 49.35 -42.83 1.65
CA LYS A 2 48.02 -42.83 2.22
C LYS A 2 47.02 -42.45 1.11
N LYS A 3 46.09 -43.35 0.78
CA LYS A 3 44.97 -43.03 -0.11
C LYS A 3 44.11 -41.94 0.57
N ALA A 4 44.00 -40.79 -0.07
CA ALA A 4 43.01 -39.79 0.31
C ALA A 4 41.63 -40.45 0.14
N ASN A 5 40.84 -40.54 1.22
CA ASN A 5 39.44 -40.90 1.18
C ASN A 5 38.70 -39.71 0.55
N ASP A 6 38.41 -39.84 -0.71
CA ASP A 6 37.55 -38.93 -1.45
C ASP A 6 36.10 -39.23 -1.02
N THR A 7 35.69 -38.69 0.12
CA THR A 7 34.31 -38.78 0.58
C THR A 7 33.50 -37.81 -0.24
N LEU A 8 32.75 -38.32 -1.21
CA LEU A 8 31.74 -37.57 -1.93
C LEU A 8 30.82 -36.79 -0.96
N PRO A 9 30.49 -35.54 -1.25
CA PRO A 9 29.65 -34.74 -0.38
C PRO A 9 28.32 -35.45 -0.13
N ARG A 10 27.95 -35.48 1.14
CA ARG A 10 26.68 -36.11 1.58
C ARG A 10 25.53 -35.36 0.97
N TYR A 11 24.66 -36.02 0.16
CA TYR A 11 23.48 -35.43 -0.35
C TYR A 11 22.53 -35.03 0.80
N VAL A 12 22.29 -33.76 0.95
CA VAL A 12 21.25 -33.25 1.83
C VAL A 12 19.98 -33.11 1.00
N ARG A 13 18.98 -33.96 1.27
CA ARG A 13 17.67 -33.81 0.64
C ARG A 13 16.92 -32.68 1.35
N VAL A 14 16.75 -31.56 0.67
CA VAL A 14 15.87 -30.48 1.15
C VAL A 14 14.42 -30.95 0.96
N THR A 15 13.77 -31.30 2.08
CA THR A 15 12.32 -31.62 2.10
C THR A 15 11.60 -30.36 2.60
N GLY A 16 11.15 -29.53 1.69
CA GLY A 16 10.29 -28.40 1.97
C GLY A 16 9.23 -28.27 0.87
N THR A 17 8.03 -27.86 1.22
CA THR A 17 6.99 -27.52 0.25
C THR A 17 7.26 -26.13 -0.33
N ILE A 18 7.80 -26.09 -1.54
CA ILE A 18 8.05 -24.86 -2.31
C ILE A 18 6.75 -24.08 -2.53
N THR A 19 5.60 -24.74 -2.45
CA THR A 19 4.26 -24.15 -2.63
C THR A 19 3.84 -23.13 -1.55
N ALA A 20 4.61 -22.98 -0.47
CA ALA A 20 4.34 -22.00 0.59
C ALA A 20 5.11 -20.67 0.40
N HIS A 21 5.96 -20.58 -0.62
CA HIS A 21 6.73 -19.36 -0.89
C HIS A 21 5.92 -18.37 -1.73
N THR A 22 5.92 -17.11 -1.32
CA THR A 22 5.44 -16.02 -2.19
C THR A 22 6.41 -15.84 -3.36
N SER A 23 5.96 -15.21 -4.45
CA SER A 23 6.83 -14.93 -5.60
C SER A 23 8.08 -14.12 -5.20
N ALA A 24 7.94 -13.17 -4.27
CA ALA A 24 9.07 -12.39 -3.75
C ALA A 24 10.09 -13.27 -3.01
N MET A 25 9.63 -14.20 -2.15
CA MET A 25 10.52 -15.15 -1.46
C MET A 25 11.22 -16.10 -2.43
N HIS A 26 10.55 -16.48 -3.52
CA HIS A 26 11.12 -17.33 -4.55
C HIS A 26 12.27 -16.60 -5.27
N GLY A 27 12.04 -15.37 -5.72
CA GLY A 27 13.07 -14.55 -6.36
C GLY A 27 14.28 -14.30 -5.46
N GLU A 28 14.06 -13.98 -4.16
CA GLU A 28 15.14 -13.79 -3.20
C GLU A 28 15.96 -15.07 -2.99
N LEU A 29 15.30 -16.22 -2.86
CA LEU A 29 15.98 -17.52 -2.72
C LEU A 29 16.87 -17.80 -3.94
N HIS A 30 16.34 -17.59 -5.15
CA HIS A 30 17.12 -17.81 -6.37
C HIS A 30 18.30 -16.84 -6.50
N GLN A 31 18.16 -15.59 -6.07
CA GLN A 31 19.26 -14.62 -6.04
C GLN A 31 20.37 -15.04 -5.06
N GLN A 32 20.01 -15.52 -3.88
CA GLN A 32 20.97 -16.04 -2.90
C GLN A 32 21.68 -17.29 -3.44
N LEU A 33 20.94 -18.25 -4.01
CA LEU A 33 21.51 -19.46 -4.59
C LEU A 33 22.43 -19.12 -5.77
N TYR A 34 22.04 -18.21 -6.65
CA TYR A 34 22.88 -17.75 -7.75
C TYR A 34 24.19 -17.16 -7.24
N SER A 35 24.17 -16.30 -6.22
CA SER A 35 25.36 -15.69 -5.63
C SER A 35 26.30 -16.74 -5.05
N LEU A 36 25.77 -17.76 -4.37
CA LEU A 36 26.56 -18.88 -3.84
C LEU A 36 27.20 -19.70 -4.95
N VAL A 37 26.46 -20.01 -6.01
CA VAL A 37 26.93 -20.84 -7.14
C VAL A 37 27.92 -20.07 -7.99
N ALA A 38 27.68 -18.79 -8.29
CA ALA A 38 28.59 -17.96 -9.08
C ALA A 38 29.96 -17.74 -8.43
N ALA A 39 30.03 -17.82 -7.11
CA ALA A 39 31.28 -17.73 -6.34
C ALA A 39 32.13 -19.03 -6.38
N GLN A 40 31.59 -20.13 -6.92
CA GLN A 40 32.27 -21.42 -7.00
C GLN A 40 33.00 -21.64 -8.33
N ASP A 41 33.86 -22.64 -8.36
CA ASP A 41 34.52 -23.08 -9.58
C ASP A 41 33.49 -23.73 -10.53
N LYS A 42 33.17 -23.05 -11.62
CA LYS A 42 32.17 -23.47 -12.62
C LYS A 42 32.49 -24.83 -13.24
N GLN A 43 33.77 -25.14 -13.43
CA GLN A 43 34.20 -26.43 -14.01
C GLN A 43 33.87 -27.58 -13.06
N LYS A 44 34.06 -27.40 -11.76
CA LYS A 44 33.71 -28.41 -10.74
C LYS A 44 32.23 -28.65 -10.60
N LEU A 45 31.40 -27.61 -10.90
CA LEU A 45 29.96 -27.71 -10.87
C LEU A 45 29.36 -28.14 -12.20
N HIS A 46 30.18 -28.32 -13.25
CA HIS A 46 29.74 -28.60 -14.63
C HIS A 46 28.71 -27.57 -15.16
N LEU A 47 28.88 -26.28 -14.80
CA LEU A 47 28.03 -25.18 -15.23
C LEU A 47 28.69 -24.42 -16.37
N THR A 48 27.88 -24.08 -17.40
CA THR A 48 28.34 -23.21 -18.49
C THR A 48 28.02 -21.76 -18.20
N ASP A 49 28.75 -20.84 -18.84
CA ASP A 49 28.50 -19.40 -18.70
C ASP A 49 27.13 -19.01 -19.26
N GLU A 50 26.67 -19.69 -20.30
CA GLU A 50 25.33 -19.48 -20.88
C GLU A 50 24.23 -19.85 -19.91
N LEU A 51 24.38 -20.97 -19.17
CA LEU A 51 23.40 -21.40 -18.18
C LEU A 51 23.34 -20.44 -17.00
N LEU A 52 24.48 -19.97 -16.51
CA LEU A 52 24.53 -18.98 -15.44
C LEU A 52 23.92 -17.64 -15.86
N LYS A 53 24.23 -17.21 -17.10
CA LYS A 53 23.62 -16.00 -17.65
C LYS A 53 22.11 -16.14 -17.78
N ALA A 54 21.63 -17.22 -18.34
CA ALA A 54 20.19 -17.47 -18.48
C ALA A 54 19.46 -17.49 -17.13
N TRP A 55 20.09 -18.10 -16.11
CA TRP A 55 19.53 -18.11 -14.75
C TRP A 55 19.46 -16.71 -14.15
N ASN A 56 20.52 -15.91 -14.29
CA ASN A 56 20.54 -14.52 -13.82
C ASN A 56 19.50 -13.64 -14.54
N ASP A 57 19.35 -13.82 -15.83
CA ASP A 57 18.36 -13.09 -16.65
C ASP A 57 16.91 -13.44 -16.19
N LEU A 58 16.66 -14.71 -15.86
CA LEU A 58 15.35 -15.13 -15.33
C LEU A 58 15.06 -14.55 -13.93
N ILE A 59 16.07 -14.50 -13.06
CA ILE A 59 15.94 -13.85 -11.75
C ILE A 59 15.60 -12.36 -11.93
N ALA A 60 16.28 -11.66 -12.83
CA ALA A 60 16.00 -10.25 -13.10
C ALA A 60 14.57 -10.04 -13.62
N GLN A 61 14.09 -10.89 -14.53
CA GLN A 61 12.72 -10.85 -15.03
C GLN A 61 11.69 -11.12 -13.93
N GLU A 62 11.95 -12.07 -13.03
CA GLU A 62 11.06 -12.37 -11.91
C GLU A 62 10.96 -11.17 -10.94
N VAL A 63 12.08 -10.52 -10.64
CA VAL A 63 12.12 -9.31 -9.80
C VAL A 63 11.31 -8.17 -10.45
N GLU A 64 11.49 -7.96 -11.76
CA GLU A 64 10.74 -6.94 -12.51
C GLU A 64 9.22 -7.20 -12.48
N LEU A 65 8.80 -8.44 -12.72
CA LEU A 65 7.38 -8.84 -12.67
C LEU A 65 6.78 -8.66 -11.27
N ASN A 66 7.52 -9.02 -10.22
CA ASN A 66 7.07 -8.85 -8.84
C ASN A 66 6.90 -7.36 -8.48
N ASN A 67 7.82 -6.50 -8.91
CA ASN A 67 7.71 -5.06 -8.70
C ASN A 67 6.51 -4.48 -9.44
N ALA A 68 6.30 -4.84 -10.70
CA ALA A 68 5.16 -4.38 -11.49
C ALA A 68 3.81 -4.83 -10.88
N GLN A 69 3.74 -6.04 -10.32
CA GLN A 69 2.55 -6.51 -9.62
C GLN A 69 2.28 -5.72 -8.36
N GLN A 70 3.30 -5.45 -7.54
CA GLN A 70 3.17 -4.66 -6.32
C GLN A 70 2.70 -3.23 -6.62
N ASP A 71 3.22 -2.60 -7.66
CA ASP A 71 2.80 -1.26 -8.10
C ASP A 71 1.33 -1.23 -8.53
N THR A 72 0.88 -2.28 -9.21
CA THR A 72 -0.52 -2.41 -9.63
C THR A 72 -1.46 -2.58 -8.43
N GLU A 73 -1.10 -3.45 -7.46
CA GLU A 73 -1.86 -3.68 -6.23
C GLU A 73 -1.91 -2.42 -5.37
N LEU A 74 -0.80 -1.70 -5.24
CA LEU A 74 -0.71 -0.44 -4.51
C LEU A 74 -1.63 0.62 -5.15
N THR A 75 -1.58 0.76 -6.47
CA THR A 75 -2.42 1.71 -7.21
C THR A 75 -3.90 1.39 -7.05
N ALA A 76 -4.29 0.12 -7.15
CA ALA A 76 -5.68 -0.31 -6.96
C ALA A 76 -6.17 -0.04 -5.53
N LYS A 77 -5.31 -0.28 -4.52
CA LYS A 77 -5.66 0.00 -3.13
C LYS A 77 -5.78 1.50 -2.85
N MET A 78 -4.91 2.32 -3.43
CA MET A 78 -5.01 3.78 -3.32
C MET A 78 -6.31 4.30 -3.93
N GLN A 79 -6.70 3.80 -5.11
CA GLN A 79 -7.97 4.17 -5.73
C GLN A 79 -9.18 3.77 -4.86
N GLN A 80 -9.17 2.57 -4.27
CA GLN A 80 -10.24 2.14 -3.35
C GLN A 80 -10.35 3.07 -2.13
N LEU A 81 -9.24 3.45 -1.52
CA LEU A 81 -9.25 4.36 -0.37
C LEU A 81 -9.73 5.77 -0.75
N ASP A 82 -9.43 6.22 -1.97
CA ASP A 82 -9.90 7.48 -2.51
C ASP A 82 -11.42 7.47 -2.69
N ASP A 83 -11.96 6.43 -3.34
CA ASP A 83 -13.40 6.24 -3.50
C ASP A 83 -14.12 6.16 -2.13
N ASP A 84 -13.52 5.48 -1.14
CA ASP A 84 -14.06 5.37 0.21
C ASP A 84 -14.06 6.73 0.94
N ARG A 85 -12.99 7.55 0.81
CA ARG A 85 -12.95 8.93 1.35
C ARG A 85 -14.05 9.78 0.76
N ASP A 86 -14.21 9.73 -0.55
CA ASP A 86 -15.23 10.47 -1.28
C ASP A 86 -16.64 10.11 -0.83
N ALA A 87 -16.93 8.83 -0.63
CA ALA A 87 -18.20 8.35 -0.13
C ALA A 87 -18.46 8.86 1.30
N LEU A 88 -17.46 8.80 2.20
CA LEU A 88 -17.57 9.26 3.58
C LEU A 88 -17.77 10.78 3.66
N ILE A 89 -17.04 11.58 2.88
CA ILE A 89 -17.20 13.03 2.78
C ILE A 89 -18.61 13.36 2.26
N THR A 90 -19.07 12.67 1.22
CA THR A 90 -20.41 12.83 0.67
C THR A 90 -21.49 12.55 1.71
N GLN A 91 -21.31 11.49 2.50
CA GLN A 91 -22.24 11.13 3.58
C GLN A 91 -22.31 12.22 4.64
N ILE A 92 -21.15 12.74 5.11
CA ILE A 92 -21.08 13.82 6.11
C ILE A 92 -21.80 15.07 5.57
N PHE A 93 -21.46 15.50 4.35
CA PHE A 93 -22.02 16.70 3.76
C PHE A 93 -23.54 16.58 3.50
N SER A 94 -23.98 15.42 3.03
CA SER A 94 -25.39 15.14 2.78
C SER A 94 -26.19 15.10 4.08
N ALA A 95 -25.66 14.48 5.14
CA ALA A 95 -26.32 14.44 6.44
C ALA A 95 -26.53 15.86 7.01
N VAL A 96 -25.50 16.71 6.96
CA VAL A 96 -25.61 18.11 7.42
C VAL A 96 -26.63 18.88 6.59
N ARG A 97 -26.55 18.82 5.26
CA ARG A 97 -27.45 19.58 4.38
C ARG A 97 -28.94 19.13 4.46
N ASN A 98 -29.14 17.81 4.59
CA ASN A 98 -30.49 17.25 4.69
C ASN A 98 -31.13 17.60 6.05
N ASN A 99 -30.39 17.47 7.15
CA ASN A 99 -30.90 17.77 8.48
C ASN A 99 -31.13 19.26 8.74
N ARG A 100 -30.54 20.18 7.98
CA ARG A 100 -30.79 21.60 8.06
C ARG A 100 -32.25 21.94 7.83
N ARG A 101 -32.98 21.13 7.05
CA ARG A 101 -34.42 21.29 6.76
C ARG A 101 -35.31 20.37 7.60
N SER A 102 -34.76 19.69 8.57
CA SER A 102 -35.49 18.75 9.41
C SER A 102 -36.56 19.48 10.25
N PRO A 103 -37.79 18.95 10.35
CA PRO A 103 -38.77 19.44 11.29
C PRO A 103 -38.38 19.18 12.75
N VAL A 104 -37.48 18.24 12.98
CA VAL A 104 -36.97 17.87 14.32
C VAL A 104 -35.90 18.86 14.73
N LYS A 105 -36.20 19.70 15.72
CA LYS A 105 -35.30 20.75 16.22
C LYS A 105 -33.93 20.21 16.64
N ALA A 106 -33.87 19.04 17.31
CA ALA A 106 -32.66 18.40 17.76
C ALA A 106 -31.69 17.98 16.63
N LEU A 107 -32.18 17.83 15.40
CA LEU A 107 -31.37 17.56 14.20
C LEU A 107 -31.08 18.85 13.42
N ARG A 108 -32.04 19.76 13.37
CA ARG A 108 -31.92 20.99 12.58
C ARG A 108 -30.87 21.93 13.16
N GLU A 109 -30.89 22.22 14.46
CA GLU A 109 -29.98 23.20 15.09
C GLU A 109 -28.47 22.76 14.96
N PRO A 110 -28.10 21.53 15.22
CA PRO A 110 -26.74 21.06 14.95
C PRO A 110 -26.36 21.22 13.48
N ALA A 111 -27.24 20.87 12.56
CA ALA A 111 -26.98 20.97 11.12
C ALA A 111 -26.81 22.44 10.66
N GLU A 112 -27.57 23.38 11.20
CA GLU A 112 -27.44 24.81 10.90
C GLU A 112 -26.08 25.37 11.37
N ARG A 113 -25.52 24.86 12.46
CA ARG A 113 -24.18 25.24 12.93
C ARG A 113 -23.07 24.69 12.04
N LEU A 114 -23.22 23.46 11.55
CA LEU A 114 -22.23 22.77 10.73
C LEU A 114 -22.26 23.18 9.25
N VAL A 115 -23.39 23.72 8.73
CA VAL A 115 -23.53 23.96 7.30
C VAL A 115 -22.47 24.90 6.72
N LYS A 116 -22.09 25.95 7.45
CA LYS A 116 -21.05 26.90 6.98
C LYS A 116 -19.68 26.24 6.91
N LEU A 117 -19.37 25.38 7.88
CA LEU A 117 -18.17 24.59 7.89
C LEU A 117 -18.10 23.66 6.67
N VAL A 118 -19.13 22.83 6.47
CA VAL A 118 -19.23 21.89 5.36
C VAL A 118 -19.16 22.60 4.00
N ASP A 119 -19.77 23.77 3.88
CA ASP A 119 -19.75 24.55 2.65
C ASP A 119 -18.37 25.17 2.35
N SER A 120 -17.51 25.41 3.35
CA SER A 120 -16.13 25.87 3.14
C SER A 120 -15.23 24.78 2.54
N TYR A 121 -15.60 23.51 2.71
CA TYR A 121 -14.87 22.36 2.13
C TYR A 121 -15.56 21.81 0.87
N LYS A 122 -16.48 22.56 0.26
CA LYS A 122 -17.16 22.14 -0.96
C LYS A 122 -16.18 21.98 -2.12
N GLY A 123 -16.16 20.79 -2.72
CA GLY A 123 -15.33 20.50 -3.89
C GLY A 123 -14.00 19.82 -3.56
N ILE A 124 -13.70 19.57 -2.29
CA ILE A 124 -12.51 18.85 -1.82
C ILE A 124 -12.26 17.54 -2.60
N GLN A 125 -13.30 16.79 -2.92
CA GLN A 125 -13.30 15.55 -3.69
C GLN A 125 -12.89 15.68 -5.17
N ARG A 126 -12.56 16.88 -5.64
CA ARG A 126 -12.13 17.16 -7.02
C ARG A 126 -10.72 17.70 -7.10
N GLU A 127 -10.04 17.71 -5.98
CA GLU A 127 -8.69 18.20 -5.88
C GLU A 127 -7.68 17.11 -6.27
N VAL A 128 -6.43 17.49 -6.46
CA VAL A 128 -5.35 16.52 -6.60
C VAL A 128 -5.13 15.83 -5.26
N LEU A 129 -4.77 14.55 -5.28
CA LEU A 129 -4.72 13.66 -4.11
C LEU A 129 -3.99 14.25 -2.89
N GLN A 130 -2.84 14.90 -3.09
CA GLN A 130 -2.08 15.51 -1.99
C GLN A 130 -2.79 16.70 -1.34
N ALA A 131 -3.41 17.56 -2.16
CA ALA A 131 -4.18 18.70 -1.67
C ALA A 131 -5.44 18.22 -0.96
N GLU A 132 -6.08 17.19 -1.47
CA GLU A 132 -7.25 16.58 -0.86
C GLU A 132 -6.95 16.01 0.53
N SER A 133 -5.88 15.22 0.70
CA SER A 133 -5.49 14.68 2.02
C SER A 133 -5.28 15.78 3.06
N LEU A 134 -4.63 16.88 2.68
CA LEU A 134 -4.45 18.04 3.55
C LEU A 134 -5.80 18.69 3.94
N HIS A 135 -6.71 18.84 2.99
CA HIS A 135 -8.02 19.43 3.25
C HIS A 135 -8.94 18.47 4.04
N VAL A 136 -8.84 17.15 3.85
CA VAL A 136 -9.52 16.17 4.70
C VAL A 136 -9.05 16.28 6.15
N ASN A 137 -7.76 16.41 6.39
CA ASN A 137 -7.22 16.66 7.72
C ASN A 137 -7.76 17.98 8.33
N GLY A 138 -7.83 19.05 7.53
CA GLY A 138 -8.44 20.30 7.95
C GLY A 138 -9.91 20.14 8.33
N LEU A 139 -10.70 19.45 7.50
CA LEU A 139 -12.10 19.14 7.76
C LEU A 139 -12.28 18.35 9.07
N LEU A 140 -11.44 17.31 9.29
CA LEU A 140 -11.48 16.49 10.51
C LEU A 140 -11.16 17.32 11.76
N MET A 141 -10.14 18.20 11.70
CA MET A 141 -9.79 19.12 12.79
C MET A 141 -10.93 20.10 13.10
N ASP A 142 -11.59 20.60 12.08
CA ASP A 142 -12.69 21.52 12.26
C ASP A 142 -13.96 20.81 12.78
N LEU A 143 -14.28 19.63 12.28
CA LEU A 143 -15.39 18.81 12.80
C LEU A 143 -15.20 18.41 14.27
N ALA A 144 -13.96 18.21 14.71
CA ALA A 144 -13.65 17.90 16.11
C ALA A 144 -14.09 19.02 17.07
N LYS A 145 -14.14 20.28 16.61
CA LYS A 145 -14.62 21.42 17.40
C LYS A 145 -16.14 21.39 17.62
N TYR A 146 -16.86 20.59 16.83
CA TYR A 146 -18.31 20.44 16.84
C TYR A 146 -18.74 19.02 17.22
N SER A 147 -18.04 18.42 18.20
CA SER A 147 -18.28 17.02 18.60
C SER A 147 -19.72 16.74 19.07
N THR A 148 -20.35 17.71 19.72
CA THR A 148 -21.77 17.61 20.16
C THR A 148 -22.72 17.60 18.96
N GLU A 149 -22.50 18.49 18.00
CA GLU A 149 -23.30 18.60 16.81
C GLU A 149 -23.17 17.38 15.89
N THR A 150 -21.94 16.90 15.70
CA THR A 150 -21.66 15.69 14.91
C THR A 150 -22.28 14.45 15.53
N ALA A 151 -22.21 14.32 16.86
CA ALA A 151 -22.87 13.23 17.60
C ALA A 151 -24.41 13.29 17.47
N ALA A 152 -25.01 14.47 17.58
CA ALA A 152 -26.45 14.66 17.42
C ALA A 152 -26.94 14.26 16.02
N LEU A 153 -26.11 14.41 14.98
CA LEU A 153 -26.40 13.98 13.62
C LEU A 153 -25.99 12.53 13.33
N GLY A 154 -25.48 11.78 14.30
CA GLY A 154 -25.05 10.39 14.13
C GLY A 154 -23.78 10.23 13.29
N LEU A 155 -22.94 11.26 13.19
CA LEU A 155 -21.77 11.29 12.30
C LEU A 155 -20.48 10.81 12.95
N THR A 156 -20.45 10.51 14.25
CA THR A 156 -19.24 10.17 14.99
C THR A 156 -18.49 8.99 14.34
N ALA A 157 -19.19 7.91 13.99
CA ALA A 157 -18.60 6.73 13.37
C ALA A 157 -18.05 7.03 11.97
N VAL A 158 -18.81 7.77 11.17
CA VAL A 158 -18.42 8.16 9.79
C VAL A 158 -17.17 9.03 9.80
N ILE A 159 -17.08 9.98 10.73
CA ILE A 159 -15.89 10.84 10.90
C ILE A 159 -14.68 10.03 11.35
N ALA A 160 -14.85 9.06 12.25
CA ALA A 160 -13.77 8.15 12.65
C ALA A 160 -13.29 7.29 11.48
N MET A 161 -14.21 6.76 10.66
CA MET A 161 -13.85 6.04 9.44
C MET A 161 -13.08 6.91 8.46
N LEU A 162 -13.55 8.15 8.19
CA LEU A 162 -12.85 9.07 7.30
C LEU A 162 -11.42 9.34 7.76
N LYS A 163 -11.21 9.51 9.07
CA LYS A 163 -9.88 9.69 9.64
C LYS A 163 -8.99 8.49 9.36
N THR A 164 -9.44 7.28 9.66
CA THR A 164 -8.67 6.05 9.44
C THR A 164 -8.35 5.84 7.95
N THR A 165 -9.34 6.02 7.07
CA THR A 165 -9.16 5.87 5.63
C THR A 165 -8.14 6.89 5.07
N ASN A 166 -8.19 8.15 5.55
CA ASN A 166 -7.23 9.17 5.14
C ASN A 166 -5.81 8.85 5.64
N GLU A 167 -5.65 8.40 6.89
CA GLU A 167 -4.37 7.98 7.45
C GLU A 167 -3.78 6.78 6.67
N GLU A 168 -4.60 5.80 6.29
CA GLU A 168 -4.16 4.67 5.46
C GLU A 168 -3.73 5.12 4.05
N PHE A 169 -4.47 6.04 3.45
CA PHE A 169 -4.13 6.61 2.15
C PHE A 169 -2.77 7.32 2.18
N GLU A 170 -2.54 8.19 3.16
CA GLU A 170 -1.27 8.90 3.34
C GLU A 170 -0.09 7.94 3.54
N GLN A 171 -0.28 6.86 4.29
CA GLN A 171 0.76 5.84 4.47
C GLN A 171 1.11 5.11 3.16
N LEU A 172 0.11 4.82 2.32
CA LEU A 172 0.36 4.20 1.01
C LEU A 172 1.03 5.17 0.04
N GLU A 173 0.68 6.45 0.10
CA GLU A 173 1.32 7.49 -0.72
C GLU A 173 2.82 7.61 -0.37
N LEU A 174 3.17 7.62 0.91
CA LEU A 174 4.57 7.61 1.37
C LEU A 174 5.32 6.36 0.87
N LYS A 175 4.71 5.17 0.94
CA LYS A 175 5.32 3.94 0.42
C LYS A 175 5.57 4.00 -1.08
N ARG A 176 4.65 4.60 -1.84
CA ARG A 176 4.81 4.78 -3.29
C ARG A 176 6.00 5.70 -3.61
N LEU A 177 6.18 6.79 -2.86
CA LEU A 177 7.29 7.71 -3.03
C LEU A 177 8.64 7.03 -2.71
N ASP A 178 8.72 6.29 -1.62
CA ASP A 178 9.93 5.53 -1.23
C ASP A 178 10.28 4.43 -2.25
N GLY A 179 9.30 3.83 -2.91
CA GLY A 179 9.49 2.82 -3.95
C GLY A 179 10.05 3.39 -5.25
N THR A 180 9.62 4.60 -5.63
CA THR A 180 10.09 5.28 -6.85
C THR A 180 11.55 5.76 -6.74
N ASP A 181 12.03 6.11 -5.54
CA ASP A 181 13.43 6.54 -5.33
C ASP A 181 14.43 5.38 -5.49
N LYS A 182 14.00 4.12 -5.33
CA LYS A 182 14.87 2.93 -5.48
C LYS A 182 15.00 2.45 -6.92
N SER A 183 14.20 2.94 -7.85
CA SER A 183 14.21 2.59 -9.29
C SER A 183 14.87 3.64 -10.18
N GLY A 184 15.63 4.59 -9.62
CA GLY A 184 16.43 5.55 -10.35
C GLY A 184 17.55 4.88 -11.15
N PRO A 185 17.91 5.38 -12.36
CA PRO A 185 18.88 4.76 -13.23
C PRO A 185 20.25 4.70 -12.54
N THR A 186 20.72 3.49 -12.27
CA THR A 186 22.14 3.26 -11.99
C THR A 186 22.91 3.52 -13.28
N SER A 187 23.58 4.66 -13.33
CA SER A 187 24.53 5.04 -14.36
C SER A 187 25.73 4.14 -14.38
#